data_2281a4a6ae557264d268b6cce3fb7154
#
_entry.id   2281a4a6ae557264d268b6cce3fb7154
#
_cell.length_a   1.000
_cell.length_b   1.000
_cell.length_c   1.000
_cell.angle_alpha   90.00
_cell.angle_beta   90.00
_cell.angle_gamma   90.00
#
_symmetry.space_group_name_H-M   'P 1'
#
loop_
_entity.id
_entity.type
_entity.pdbx_description
1 polymer ?
#
loop_
_entity_poly.entity_id
_entity_poly.type
_entity_poly.pdbx_seq_one_letter_code
_entity_poly.pdbx_strand_id
1 'polypeptide(L)'
;MTTTPLPRGLSRRELLLGAGSVALSGAGWAQGAWPSKPVTIVVPFPAGGGTDAFARPLFALMTKNLGRQFVIDNKGGAGGTVGAGVAAKAAPDGYTFFMGAVHHAIAPAMYPKLDYNLETDFIPIGLIGAVPQVIVVNPQRVPVNDLQGLLAYVRKNPGKLNYASAGNGTSHHLAGELFKLQTQTFITHTPYRGAGPALQDLIAGQVDILFDGLASSATHIRNGRIKALAVASPKRAPGFPEIPTTAEAGVPSYVVSTWYGLWAPKGTPKEIVDRMRAELGKALTSDELKAAWNGLGAETPDMMGESFGKFVSSEIKRWAEVVKSSGAKLE
;
A
#
# COMPACT_ATOMS: atom_id res chain seq x y z
N MET A 1 42.05 -69.09 47.53
CA MET A 1 40.87 -68.29 47.94
C MET A 1 41.12 -66.87 47.48
N THR A 2 40.52 -66.50 46.35
CA THR A 2 40.66 -65.18 45.71
C THR A 2 39.38 -64.39 46.02
N THR A 3 39.48 -63.35 46.79
CA THR A 3 38.44 -62.43 47.17
C THR A 3 38.32 -61.32 46.11
N THR A 4 37.23 -61.28 45.40
CA THR A 4 36.85 -60.21 44.47
C THR A 4 36.37 -58.99 45.24
N PRO A 5 36.82 -57.75 44.99
CA PRO A 5 36.28 -56.58 45.70
C PRO A 5 34.98 -56.12 45.11
N LEU A 6 34.01 -55.70 45.97
CA LEU A 6 32.73 -55.14 45.62
C LEU A 6 32.87 -53.72 44.97
N PRO A 7 32.02 -53.36 44.01
CA PRO A 7 32.09 -52.03 43.38
C PRO A 7 31.72 -50.94 44.40
N ARG A 8 32.50 -49.85 44.45
CA ARG A 8 32.23 -48.63 45.22
C ARG A 8 30.94 -47.97 44.77
N GLY A 9 30.00 -47.82 45.68
CA GLY A 9 28.77 -47.07 45.45
C GLY A 9 29.08 -45.58 45.16
N LEU A 10 28.39 -45.03 44.19
CA LEU A 10 28.43 -43.60 43.81
C LEU A 10 28.13 -42.72 45.00
N SER A 11 28.96 -41.73 45.27
CA SER A 11 28.75 -40.78 46.35
C SER A 11 27.58 -39.85 46.10
N ARG A 12 26.87 -39.37 47.15
CA ARG A 12 25.79 -38.39 47.05
C ARG A 12 26.20 -37.13 46.27
N ARG A 13 27.46 -36.79 46.24
CA ARG A 13 28.05 -35.65 45.52
C ARG A 13 28.05 -35.85 44.00
N GLU A 14 28.32 -37.05 43.55
CA GLU A 14 28.37 -37.43 42.10
C GLU A 14 26.94 -37.52 41.53
N LEU A 15 25.96 -37.95 42.34
CA LEU A 15 24.54 -37.93 41.96
C LEU A 15 24.01 -36.50 41.83
N LEU A 16 24.46 -35.55 42.65
CA LEU A 16 24.05 -34.14 42.55
C LEU A 16 24.69 -33.39 41.38
N LEU A 17 25.90 -33.74 40.99
CA LEU A 17 26.56 -33.16 39.81
C LEU A 17 26.00 -33.71 38.49
N GLY A 18 25.52 -34.94 38.46
CA GLY A 18 24.88 -35.54 37.30
C GLY A 18 23.46 -35.01 37.04
N ALA A 19 22.72 -34.67 38.10
CA ALA A 19 21.36 -34.09 37.99
C ALA A 19 21.37 -32.63 37.55
N GLY A 20 22.43 -31.87 37.83
CA GLY A 20 22.55 -30.45 37.41
C GLY A 20 22.85 -30.26 35.94
N SER A 21 23.47 -31.24 35.27
CA SER A 21 23.85 -31.12 33.85
C SER A 21 22.72 -31.49 32.86
N VAL A 22 21.69 -32.19 33.30
CA VAL A 22 20.53 -32.57 32.47
C VAL A 22 19.43 -31.48 32.49
N ALA A 23 19.41 -30.60 33.50
CA ALA A 23 18.37 -29.58 33.62
C ALA A 23 18.62 -28.31 32.77
N LEU A 24 19.82 -28.11 32.20
CA LEU A 24 20.14 -26.95 31.36
C LEU A 24 19.95 -27.18 29.85
N SER A 25 19.66 -28.37 29.41
CA SER A 25 19.47 -28.68 27.96
C SER A 25 18.04 -28.60 27.46
N GLY A 26 17.07 -28.24 28.32
CA GLY A 26 15.63 -28.32 28.02
C GLY A 26 14.89 -26.98 27.87
N ALA A 27 15.55 -25.84 28.02
CA ALA A 27 14.94 -24.55 27.80
C ALA A 27 15.16 -24.03 26.36
N GLY A 28 15.02 -24.92 25.38
CA GLY A 28 14.64 -24.51 24.05
C GLY A 28 13.26 -23.88 24.17
N TRP A 29 13.19 -22.59 24.23
CA TRP A 29 11.95 -21.83 24.15
C TRP A 29 11.25 -22.30 22.90
N ALA A 30 10.19 -23.10 23.06
CA ALA A 30 9.20 -23.30 22.02
C ALA A 30 8.62 -21.91 21.76
N GLN A 31 9.27 -21.10 20.93
CA GLN A 31 8.65 -19.92 20.37
C GLN A 31 7.41 -20.42 19.67
N GLY A 32 6.25 -20.18 20.33
CA GLY A 32 4.96 -20.55 19.77
C GLY A 32 4.90 -20.05 18.34
N ALA A 33 4.35 -20.85 17.43
CA ALA A 33 4.29 -20.54 16.01
C ALA A 33 3.83 -19.09 15.80
N TRP A 34 4.65 -18.29 15.11
CA TRP A 34 4.27 -16.91 14.77
C TRP A 34 3.02 -16.92 13.87
N PRO A 35 2.05 -16.03 14.08
CA PRO A 35 1.93 -15.01 15.13
C PRO A 35 1.33 -15.58 16.42
N SER A 36 1.88 -15.25 17.59
CA SER A 36 1.33 -15.63 18.91
C SER A 36 0.49 -14.53 19.58
N LYS A 37 0.61 -13.27 19.10
CA LYS A 37 -0.14 -12.09 19.56
C LYS A 37 -0.63 -11.30 18.32
N PRO A 38 -1.49 -10.27 18.47
CA PRO A 38 -1.93 -9.43 17.36
C PRO A 38 -0.75 -8.79 16.60
N VAL A 39 -0.91 -8.69 15.27
CA VAL A 39 0.05 -8.06 14.36
C VAL A 39 -0.50 -6.71 13.93
N THR A 40 0.29 -5.66 14.04
CA THR A 40 -0.07 -4.30 13.62
C THR A 40 0.36 -4.06 12.17
N ILE A 41 -0.56 -3.54 11.37
CA ILE A 41 -0.32 -3.10 10.01
C ILE A 41 -0.42 -1.58 9.96
N VAL A 42 0.72 -0.92 9.84
CA VAL A 42 0.77 0.55 9.70
C VAL A 42 0.33 0.89 8.27
N VAL A 43 -0.79 1.59 8.17
CA VAL A 43 -1.35 2.14 6.93
C VAL A 43 -1.12 3.65 6.94
N PRO A 44 -0.35 4.22 5.99
CA PRO A 44 0.13 5.60 6.07
C PRO A 44 -0.90 6.66 5.65
N PHE A 45 -2.16 6.30 5.59
CA PHE A 45 -3.27 7.19 5.22
C PHE A 45 -4.51 6.96 6.10
N PRO A 46 -5.39 7.95 6.23
CA PRO A 46 -6.71 7.77 6.86
C PRO A 46 -7.53 6.67 6.19
N ALA A 47 -8.50 6.16 6.91
CA ALA A 47 -9.46 5.17 6.40
C ALA A 47 -10.23 5.69 5.16
N GLY A 48 -10.70 4.77 4.31
CA GLY A 48 -11.48 5.07 3.12
C GLY A 48 -10.68 5.41 1.86
N GLY A 49 -9.34 5.48 1.95
CA GLY A 49 -8.48 5.60 0.76
C GLY A 49 -8.09 4.24 0.19
N GLY A 50 -7.37 4.26 -0.96
CA GLY A 50 -6.98 3.04 -1.67
C GLY A 50 -6.18 2.06 -0.83
N THR A 51 -5.19 2.52 -0.04
CA THR A 51 -4.42 1.64 0.84
C THR A 51 -5.32 0.91 1.85
N ASP A 52 -6.30 1.61 2.41
CA ASP A 52 -7.26 1.05 3.36
C ASP A 52 -8.23 0.06 2.68
N ALA A 53 -8.65 0.35 1.44
CA ALA A 53 -9.52 -0.53 0.65
C ALA A 53 -8.88 -1.90 0.34
N PHE A 54 -7.55 -1.94 0.16
CA PHE A 54 -6.80 -3.19 0.02
C PHE A 54 -6.47 -3.84 1.36
N ALA A 55 -6.13 -3.04 2.39
CA ALA A 55 -5.73 -3.56 3.70
C ALA A 55 -6.85 -4.36 4.36
N ARG A 56 -8.08 -3.85 4.37
CA ARG A 56 -9.18 -4.46 5.12
C ARG A 56 -9.51 -5.88 4.68
N PRO A 57 -9.81 -6.17 3.40
CA PRO A 57 -10.13 -7.54 3.00
C PRO A 57 -8.92 -8.48 3.13
N LEU A 58 -7.70 -8.03 2.80
CA LEU A 58 -6.49 -8.82 2.93
C LEU A 58 -6.26 -9.27 4.37
N PHE A 59 -6.22 -8.32 5.30
CA PHE A 59 -5.88 -8.64 6.68
C PHE A 59 -7.05 -9.25 7.47
N ALA A 60 -8.29 -9.07 7.03
CA ALA A 60 -9.42 -9.86 7.52
C ALA A 60 -9.26 -11.35 7.16
N LEU A 61 -8.90 -11.66 5.91
CA LEU A 61 -8.62 -13.02 5.47
C LEU A 61 -7.40 -13.62 6.21
N MET A 62 -6.31 -12.86 6.36
CA MET A 62 -5.13 -13.32 7.10
C MET A 62 -5.45 -13.57 8.58
N THR A 63 -6.30 -12.74 9.21
CA THR A 63 -6.81 -12.95 10.58
C THR A 63 -7.54 -14.29 10.68
N LYS A 64 -8.43 -14.58 9.74
CA LYS A 64 -9.17 -15.85 9.67
C LYS A 64 -8.23 -17.06 9.51
N ASN A 65 -7.25 -16.96 8.61
CA ASN A 65 -6.35 -18.06 8.27
C ASN A 65 -5.32 -18.35 9.37
N LEU A 66 -4.81 -17.33 10.06
CA LEU A 66 -3.76 -17.47 11.06
C LEU A 66 -4.27 -17.50 12.52
N GLY A 67 -5.57 -17.25 12.72
CA GLY A 67 -6.18 -17.28 14.06
C GLY A 67 -5.66 -16.20 15.01
N ARG A 68 -5.04 -15.14 14.48
CA ARG A 68 -4.57 -13.97 15.25
C ARG A 68 -4.93 -12.71 14.49
N GLN A 69 -5.30 -11.67 15.24
CA GLN A 69 -5.74 -10.41 14.65
C GLN A 69 -4.59 -9.67 13.94
N PHE A 70 -4.89 -9.19 12.74
CA PHE A 70 -4.12 -8.18 12.01
C PHE A 70 -4.84 -6.84 12.18
N VAL A 71 -4.27 -5.95 12.99
CA VAL A 71 -4.86 -4.66 13.35
C VAL A 71 -4.35 -3.59 12.43
N ILE A 72 -5.25 -2.91 11.72
CA ILE A 72 -4.91 -1.79 10.84
C ILE A 72 -4.78 -0.52 11.69
N ASP A 73 -3.59 0.09 11.65
CA ASP A 73 -3.27 1.35 12.32
C ASP A 73 -3.05 2.46 11.28
N ASN A 74 -4.04 3.32 11.11
CA ASN A 74 -4.01 4.40 10.13
C ASN A 74 -3.19 5.59 10.64
N LYS A 75 -1.98 5.80 10.13
CA LYS A 75 -1.03 6.88 10.49
C LYS A 75 -0.83 7.86 9.32
N GLY A 76 -1.82 8.70 9.05
CA GLY A 76 -1.77 9.67 7.96
C GLY A 76 -0.89 10.89 8.24
N GLY A 77 -0.46 11.55 7.18
CA GLY A 77 0.25 12.84 7.21
C GLY A 77 1.36 12.94 6.17
N ALA A 78 1.62 14.15 5.68
CA ALA A 78 2.68 14.49 4.71
C ALA A 78 2.80 13.50 3.55
N GLY A 79 1.72 13.26 2.79
CA GLY A 79 1.72 12.33 1.66
C GLY A 79 2.01 10.87 2.02
N GLY A 80 1.82 10.47 3.31
CA GLY A 80 2.10 9.12 3.81
C GLY A 80 3.49 8.95 4.45
N THR A 81 4.35 9.95 4.40
CA THR A 81 5.74 9.86 4.92
C THR A 81 5.79 9.70 6.44
N VAL A 82 4.81 10.27 7.17
CA VAL A 82 4.70 10.14 8.63
C VAL A 82 4.50 8.66 9.02
N GLY A 83 3.54 7.97 8.42
CA GLY A 83 3.28 6.55 8.69
C GLY A 83 4.47 5.66 8.33
N ALA A 84 5.14 5.94 7.22
CA ALA A 84 6.35 5.22 6.80
C ALA A 84 7.49 5.40 7.83
N GLY A 85 7.72 6.63 8.30
CA GLY A 85 8.72 6.90 9.34
C GLY A 85 8.43 6.22 10.68
N VAL A 86 7.14 6.12 11.06
CA VAL A 86 6.71 5.35 12.25
C VAL A 86 7.01 3.87 12.06
N ALA A 87 6.68 3.31 10.92
CA ALA A 87 6.91 1.89 10.62
C ALA A 87 8.40 1.54 10.54
N ALA A 88 9.23 2.40 9.95
CA ALA A 88 10.67 2.20 9.85
C ALA A 88 11.36 2.12 11.22
N LYS A 89 10.82 2.82 12.21
CA LYS A 89 11.35 2.87 13.59
C LYS A 89 10.70 1.85 14.52
N ALA A 90 9.77 1.02 14.02
CA ALA A 90 9.13 -0.01 14.82
C ALA A 90 10.11 -1.14 15.19
N ALA A 91 9.84 -1.82 16.32
CA ALA A 91 10.64 -2.98 16.72
C ALA A 91 10.59 -4.07 15.63
N PRO A 92 11.74 -4.63 15.23
CA PRO A 92 11.81 -5.64 14.18
C PRO A 92 11.48 -7.05 14.73
N ASP A 93 10.47 -7.15 15.59
CA ASP A 93 10.06 -8.39 16.27
C ASP A 93 9.02 -9.20 15.47
N GLY A 94 8.63 -8.72 14.27
CA GLY A 94 7.66 -9.38 13.41
C GLY A 94 6.19 -9.10 13.78
N TYR A 95 5.90 -8.13 14.64
CA TYR A 95 4.54 -7.77 15.02
C TYR A 95 4.11 -6.38 14.54
N THR A 96 4.98 -5.73 13.76
CA THR A 96 4.63 -4.51 13.01
C THR A 96 5.05 -4.67 11.56
N PHE A 97 4.14 -4.41 10.63
CA PHE A 97 4.40 -4.36 9.18
C PHE A 97 3.92 -3.04 8.61
N PHE A 98 4.48 -2.67 7.49
CA PHE A 98 4.15 -1.45 6.78
C PHE A 98 3.44 -1.78 5.46
N MET A 99 2.23 -1.28 5.29
CA MET A 99 1.52 -1.35 4.02
C MET A 99 1.60 0.00 3.31
N GLY A 100 2.59 0.14 2.45
CA GLY A 100 2.82 1.34 1.65
C GLY A 100 2.21 1.28 0.26
N ALA A 101 2.46 2.34 -0.51
CA ALA A 101 1.98 2.49 -1.88
C ALA A 101 3.03 3.23 -2.72
N VAL A 102 2.75 3.40 -4.03
CA VAL A 102 3.59 4.15 -4.98
C VAL A 102 4.06 5.51 -4.45
N HIS A 103 3.30 6.15 -3.58
CA HIS A 103 3.65 7.44 -2.96
C HIS A 103 5.00 7.42 -2.24
N HIS A 104 5.37 6.27 -1.67
CA HIS A 104 6.65 6.09 -0.97
C HIS A 104 7.85 5.93 -1.92
N ALA A 105 7.59 5.52 -3.18
CA ALA A 105 8.58 5.56 -4.25
C ALA A 105 8.72 6.97 -4.86
N ILE A 106 7.68 7.79 -4.78
CA ILE A 106 7.70 9.21 -5.19
C ILE A 106 8.40 10.09 -4.16
N ALA A 107 8.18 9.81 -2.87
CA ALA A 107 8.61 10.65 -1.76
C ALA A 107 10.09 11.09 -1.80
N PRO A 108 11.08 10.24 -2.17
CA PRO A 108 12.48 10.67 -2.25
C PRO A 108 12.74 11.82 -3.24
N ALA A 109 11.93 11.94 -4.30
CA ALA A 109 12.05 13.02 -5.27
C ALA A 109 11.30 14.31 -4.88
N MET A 110 10.31 14.19 -3.99
CA MET A 110 9.45 15.30 -3.60
C MET A 110 9.87 15.94 -2.27
N TYR A 111 10.26 15.13 -1.28
CA TYR A 111 10.56 15.61 0.06
C TYR A 111 12.06 15.76 0.27
N PRO A 112 12.55 16.96 0.62
CA PRO A 112 13.99 17.19 0.81
C PRO A 112 14.57 16.45 2.02
N LYS A 113 13.71 16.05 2.96
CA LYS A 113 14.08 15.29 4.14
C LYS A 113 13.02 14.25 4.45
N LEU A 114 13.43 12.99 4.52
CA LEU A 114 12.61 11.86 4.93
C LEU A 114 13.19 11.22 6.19
N ASP A 115 12.33 10.78 7.09
CA ASP A 115 12.70 10.07 8.33
C ASP A 115 12.87 8.55 8.10
N TYR A 116 12.86 8.11 6.85
CA TYR A 116 13.02 6.72 6.43
C TYR A 116 13.62 6.64 5.02
N ASN A 117 14.17 5.48 4.71
CA ASN A 117 14.54 5.08 3.36
C ASN A 117 13.85 3.76 3.02
N LEU A 118 13.04 3.76 1.94
CA LEU A 118 12.21 2.60 1.58
C LEU A 118 13.04 1.36 1.21
N GLU A 119 14.26 1.55 0.69
CA GLU A 119 15.14 0.47 0.24
C GLU A 119 16.03 -0.09 1.35
N THR A 120 16.40 0.74 2.33
CA THR A 120 17.40 0.35 3.35
C THR A 120 16.82 0.10 4.74
N ASP A 121 15.64 0.66 5.07
CA ASP A 121 15.03 0.54 6.39
C ASP A 121 13.92 -0.49 6.42
N PHE A 122 13.62 -1.11 5.28
CA PHE A 122 12.56 -2.10 5.14
C PHE A 122 13.02 -3.35 4.40
N ILE A 123 12.35 -4.46 4.69
CA ILE A 123 12.45 -5.73 3.96
C ILE A 123 11.20 -5.88 3.11
N PRO A 124 11.29 -5.98 1.77
CA PRO A 124 10.13 -6.15 0.90
C PRO A 124 9.50 -7.53 1.12
N ILE A 125 8.19 -7.55 1.41
CA ILE A 125 7.40 -8.77 1.53
C ILE A 125 6.80 -9.11 0.18
N GLY A 126 5.96 -8.24 -0.39
CA GLY A 126 5.34 -8.47 -1.69
C GLY A 126 4.42 -7.35 -2.14
N LEU A 127 4.14 -7.35 -3.43
CA LEU A 127 3.13 -6.50 -4.06
C LEU A 127 1.74 -7.07 -3.74
N ILE A 128 0.85 -6.22 -3.24
CA ILE A 128 -0.52 -6.60 -2.86
C ILE A 128 -1.46 -6.50 -4.06
N GLY A 129 -1.29 -5.46 -4.86
CA GLY A 129 -2.09 -5.22 -6.04
C GLY A 129 -1.78 -3.87 -6.68
N ALA A 130 -2.23 -3.72 -7.91
CA ALA A 130 -2.12 -2.47 -8.67
C ALA A 130 -3.48 -2.13 -9.31
N VAL A 131 -3.78 -0.84 -9.37
CA VAL A 131 -4.98 -0.32 -10.03
C VAL A 131 -4.61 0.84 -10.94
N PRO A 132 -5.32 1.05 -12.05
CA PRO A 132 -5.21 2.30 -12.79
C PRO A 132 -5.71 3.46 -11.94
N GLN A 133 -5.24 4.66 -12.22
CA GLN A 133 -5.97 5.82 -11.76
C GLN A 133 -7.21 6.05 -12.62
N VAL A 134 -8.21 6.68 -12.03
CA VAL A 134 -9.47 7.05 -12.66
C VAL A 134 -9.68 8.56 -12.51
N ILE A 135 -10.14 9.19 -13.56
CA ILE A 135 -10.54 10.60 -13.54
C ILE A 135 -12.02 10.64 -13.15
N VAL A 136 -12.30 11.15 -11.97
CA VAL A 136 -13.66 11.26 -11.45
C VAL A 136 -14.04 12.70 -11.16
N VAL A 137 -15.32 13.02 -11.34
CA VAL A 137 -15.88 14.34 -11.10
C VAL A 137 -17.15 14.26 -10.24
N ASN A 138 -17.48 15.35 -9.55
CA ASN A 138 -18.82 15.51 -9.00
C ASN A 138 -19.79 15.87 -10.13
N PRO A 139 -20.81 15.04 -10.44
CA PRO A 139 -21.69 15.26 -11.60
C PRO A 139 -22.60 16.48 -11.48
N GLN A 140 -22.83 16.99 -10.26
CA GLN A 140 -23.62 18.21 -10.04
C GLN A 140 -22.81 19.48 -10.25
N ARG A 141 -21.50 19.42 -9.95
CA ARG A 141 -20.56 20.55 -10.08
C ARG A 141 -19.97 20.65 -11.48
N VAL A 142 -19.68 19.50 -12.08
CA VAL A 142 -19.07 19.38 -13.41
C VAL A 142 -20.02 18.55 -14.29
N PRO A 143 -20.99 19.18 -14.94
CA PRO A 143 -22.07 18.50 -15.70
C PRO A 143 -21.57 18.06 -17.08
N VAL A 144 -20.56 17.19 -17.13
CA VAL A 144 -19.98 16.64 -18.37
C VAL A 144 -20.29 15.16 -18.51
N ASN A 145 -20.28 14.64 -19.74
CA ASN A 145 -20.61 13.25 -20.00
C ASN A 145 -19.41 12.35 -20.14
N ASP A 146 -18.28 12.91 -20.57
CA ASP A 146 -17.05 12.19 -20.91
C ASP A 146 -15.81 13.07 -20.69
N LEU A 147 -14.64 12.53 -20.98
CA LEU A 147 -13.37 13.22 -20.80
C LEU A 147 -13.22 14.40 -21.78
N GLN A 148 -13.73 14.29 -23.00
CA GLN A 148 -13.67 15.41 -23.97
C GLN A 148 -14.56 16.58 -23.51
N GLY A 149 -15.73 16.28 -22.95
CA GLY A 149 -16.57 17.26 -22.30
C GLY A 149 -15.87 17.96 -21.14
N LEU A 150 -15.12 17.22 -20.30
CA LEU A 150 -14.30 17.81 -19.23
C LEU A 150 -13.23 18.75 -19.80
N LEU A 151 -12.49 18.31 -20.81
CA LEU A 151 -11.45 19.15 -21.45
C LEU A 151 -12.04 20.45 -22.03
N ALA A 152 -13.17 20.35 -22.72
CA ALA A 152 -13.87 21.53 -23.25
C ALA A 152 -14.34 22.45 -22.12
N TYR A 153 -14.87 21.89 -21.03
CA TYR A 153 -15.34 22.64 -19.87
C TYR A 153 -14.20 23.38 -19.16
N VAL A 154 -13.08 22.71 -18.90
CA VAL A 154 -11.89 23.29 -18.25
C VAL A 154 -11.30 24.42 -19.12
N ARG A 155 -11.19 24.22 -20.45
CA ARG A 155 -10.68 25.24 -21.39
C ARG A 155 -11.54 26.51 -21.44
N LYS A 156 -12.86 26.37 -21.27
CA LYS A 156 -13.77 27.53 -21.16
C LYS A 156 -13.73 28.22 -19.81
N ASN A 157 -13.20 27.55 -18.79
CA ASN A 157 -13.18 28.04 -17.40
C ASN A 157 -11.79 27.88 -16.77
N PRO A 158 -10.72 28.46 -17.35
CA PRO A 158 -9.36 28.28 -16.85
C PRO A 158 -9.23 28.76 -15.40
N GLY A 159 -8.67 27.89 -14.52
CA GLY A 159 -8.45 28.19 -13.10
C GLY A 159 -9.70 28.25 -12.22
N LYS A 160 -10.92 28.03 -12.78
CA LYS A 160 -12.15 28.01 -11.98
C LYS A 160 -12.43 26.66 -11.32
N LEU A 161 -11.94 25.57 -11.91
CA LEU A 161 -12.06 24.23 -11.35
C LEU A 161 -10.84 23.91 -10.49
N ASN A 162 -11.08 23.10 -9.47
CA ASN A 162 -10.04 22.53 -8.64
C ASN A 162 -10.01 21.00 -8.74
N TYR A 163 -8.85 20.43 -8.46
CA TYR A 163 -8.73 18.99 -8.27
C TYR A 163 -8.17 18.66 -6.90
N ALA A 164 -8.74 17.64 -6.28
CA ALA A 164 -8.24 17.10 -5.02
C ALA A 164 -7.12 16.08 -5.22
N SER A 165 -6.29 15.90 -4.23
CA SER A 165 -5.32 14.81 -4.14
C SER A 165 -5.23 14.23 -2.74
N ALA A 166 -4.54 13.09 -2.60
CA ALA A 166 -4.26 12.51 -1.30
C ALA A 166 -3.14 13.24 -0.52
N GLY A 167 -2.71 14.38 -1.03
CA GLY A 167 -1.68 15.26 -0.46
C GLY A 167 -0.54 15.55 -1.43
N ASN A 168 0.24 16.56 -1.13
CA ASN A 168 1.41 16.95 -1.91
C ASN A 168 2.39 15.79 -2.04
N GLY A 169 2.97 15.60 -3.23
CA GLY A 169 3.91 14.54 -3.53
C GLY A 169 3.29 13.14 -3.68
N THR A 170 1.96 13.00 -3.63
CA THR A 170 1.30 11.73 -3.91
C THR A 170 1.12 11.49 -5.41
N SER A 171 0.86 10.23 -5.80
CA SER A 171 0.54 9.92 -7.21
C SER A 171 -0.70 10.64 -7.71
N HIS A 172 -1.65 10.98 -6.84
CA HIS A 172 -2.83 11.76 -7.18
C HIS A 172 -2.47 13.20 -7.56
N HIS A 173 -1.55 13.83 -6.80
CA HIS A 173 -1.03 15.15 -7.14
C HIS A 173 -0.31 15.12 -8.49
N LEU A 174 0.66 14.19 -8.65
CA LEU A 174 1.44 14.07 -9.89
C LEU A 174 0.58 13.70 -11.10
N ALA A 175 -0.48 12.93 -10.91
CA ALA A 175 -1.45 12.62 -11.97
C ALA A 175 -2.19 13.89 -12.43
N GLY A 176 -2.64 14.74 -11.51
CA GLY A 176 -3.25 16.02 -11.84
C GLY A 176 -2.30 16.94 -12.60
N GLU A 177 -1.04 17.06 -12.16
CA GLU A 177 -0.04 17.87 -12.84
C GLU A 177 0.30 17.32 -14.23
N LEU A 178 0.45 16.00 -14.37
CA LEU A 178 0.66 15.34 -15.66
C LEU A 178 -0.54 15.57 -16.61
N PHE A 179 -1.77 15.50 -16.10
CA PHE A 179 -2.97 15.78 -16.87
C PHE A 179 -2.97 17.21 -17.39
N LYS A 180 -2.70 18.21 -16.53
CA LYS A 180 -2.57 19.62 -16.91
C LYS A 180 -1.54 19.82 -18.03
N LEU A 181 -0.37 19.20 -17.86
CA LEU A 181 0.73 19.29 -18.83
C LEU A 181 0.34 18.70 -20.20
N GLN A 182 -0.20 17.48 -20.23
CA GLN A 182 -0.51 16.78 -21.47
C GLN A 182 -1.74 17.35 -22.21
N THR A 183 -2.70 17.89 -21.48
CA THR A 183 -3.93 18.44 -22.06
C THR A 183 -3.89 19.95 -22.27
N GLN A 184 -2.81 20.61 -21.82
CA GLN A 184 -2.66 22.07 -21.83
C GLN A 184 -3.87 22.76 -21.18
N THR A 185 -4.27 22.27 -20.01
CA THR A 185 -5.37 22.81 -19.21
C THR A 185 -4.85 23.37 -17.89
N PHE A 186 -5.66 24.24 -17.26
CA PHE A 186 -5.33 24.82 -15.97
C PHE A 186 -6.45 24.57 -14.97
N ILE A 187 -6.15 23.78 -13.93
CA ILE A 187 -6.99 23.45 -12.78
C ILE A 187 -6.14 23.64 -11.50
N THR A 188 -6.78 24.13 -10.44
CA THR A 188 -6.08 24.42 -9.17
C THR A 188 -5.97 23.18 -8.30
N HIS A 189 -4.81 22.93 -7.73
CA HIS A 189 -4.61 21.79 -6.81
C HIS A 189 -5.15 22.11 -5.41
N THR A 190 -5.81 21.13 -4.78
CA THR A 190 -6.30 21.17 -3.39
C THR A 190 -5.83 19.89 -2.67
N PRO A 191 -4.76 19.97 -1.86
CA PRO A 191 -4.21 18.79 -1.17
C PRO A 191 -5.05 18.41 0.06
N TYR A 192 -5.28 17.10 0.23
CA TYR A 192 -5.92 16.50 1.40
C TYR A 192 -4.95 15.60 2.18
N ARG A 193 -5.33 15.21 3.39
CA ARG A 193 -4.55 14.26 4.21
C ARG A 193 -4.82 12.80 3.83
N GLY A 194 -5.17 12.52 2.55
CA GLY A 194 -5.46 11.19 2.04
C GLY A 194 -6.63 11.17 1.07
N ALA A 195 -6.79 10.09 0.29
CA ALA A 195 -7.87 9.96 -0.70
C ALA A 195 -9.27 9.89 -0.04
N GLY A 196 -9.39 9.28 1.15
CA GLY A 196 -10.68 9.21 1.85
C GLY A 196 -11.33 10.57 2.09
N PRO A 197 -10.68 11.51 2.79
CA PRO A 197 -11.20 12.88 2.93
C PRO A 197 -11.43 13.61 1.60
N ALA A 198 -10.53 13.45 0.62
CA ALA A 198 -10.67 14.04 -0.71
C ALA A 198 -11.96 13.56 -1.44
N LEU A 199 -12.25 12.25 -1.35
CA LEU A 199 -13.48 11.66 -1.91
C LEU A 199 -14.75 12.16 -1.22
N GLN A 200 -14.73 12.33 0.11
CA GLN A 200 -15.87 12.88 0.82
C GLN A 200 -16.20 14.30 0.34
N ASP A 201 -15.18 15.14 0.18
CA ASP A 201 -15.36 16.50 -0.30
C ASP A 201 -15.70 16.56 -1.80
N LEU A 202 -15.22 15.63 -2.63
CA LEU A 202 -15.68 15.48 -4.01
C LEU A 202 -17.18 15.13 -4.05
N ILE A 203 -17.64 14.17 -3.24
CA ILE A 203 -19.05 13.76 -3.15
C ILE A 203 -19.92 14.91 -2.65
N ALA A 204 -19.42 15.68 -1.69
CA ALA A 204 -20.13 16.84 -1.15
C ALA A 204 -20.08 18.07 -2.07
N GLY A 205 -19.32 18.03 -3.18
CA GLY A 205 -19.20 19.13 -4.12
C GLY A 205 -18.32 20.28 -3.65
N GLN A 206 -17.40 20.03 -2.67
CA GLN A 206 -16.43 21.02 -2.23
C GLN A 206 -15.24 21.11 -3.19
N VAL A 207 -14.96 20.03 -3.91
CA VAL A 207 -13.98 19.97 -5.00
C VAL A 207 -14.63 19.39 -6.26
N ASP A 208 -14.04 19.67 -7.41
CA ASP A 208 -14.66 19.44 -8.71
C ASP A 208 -14.20 18.12 -9.34
N ILE A 209 -12.89 17.81 -9.23
CA ILE A 209 -12.21 16.70 -9.92
C ILE A 209 -11.34 15.96 -8.91
N LEU A 210 -11.17 14.65 -9.10
CA LEU A 210 -10.14 13.86 -8.38
C LEU A 210 -9.47 12.89 -9.37
N PHE A 211 -8.15 12.86 -9.36
CA PHE A 211 -7.34 11.83 -10.00
C PHE A 211 -7.03 10.77 -8.94
N ASP A 212 -7.84 9.71 -8.89
CA ASP A 212 -7.82 8.75 -7.78
C ASP A 212 -7.38 7.36 -8.22
N GLY A 213 -6.91 6.56 -7.29
CA GLY A 213 -6.80 5.12 -7.52
C GLY A 213 -8.19 4.50 -7.63
N LEU A 214 -8.46 3.73 -8.69
CA LEU A 214 -9.81 3.19 -8.94
C LEU A 214 -10.42 2.47 -7.73
N ALA A 215 -9.60 1.81 -6.93
CA ALA A 215 -10.04 1.06 -5.75
C ALA A 215 -10.79 1.91 -4.70
N SER A 216 -10.31 3.12 -4.41
CA SER A 216 -10.98 4.02 -3.46
C SER A 216 -12.28 4.58 -4.02
N SER A 217 -12.33 4.85 -5.32
CA SER A 217 -13.51 5.39 -6.00
C SER A 217 -14.57 4.34 -6.38
N ALA A 218 -14.20 3.06 -6.42
CA ALA A 218 -15.01 1.96 -6.98
C ALA A 218 -16.46 1.92 -6.48
N THR A 219 -16.66 1.93 -5.16
CA THR A 219 -17.99 1.89 -4.55
C THR A 219 -18.79 3.15 -4.84
N HIS A 220 -18.15 4.32 -4.85
CA HIS A 220 -18.82 5.60 -5.10
C HIS A 220 -19.22 5.73 -6.57
N ILE A 221 -18.43 5.20 -7.51
CA ILE A 221 -18.76 5.12 -8.94
C ILE A 221 -19.99 4.23 -9.14
N ARG A 222 -19.98 2.99 -8.60
CA ARG A 222 -21.13 2.07 -8.71
C ARG A 222 -22.41 2.62 -8.12
N ASN A 223 -22.31 3.40 -7.05
CA ASN A 223 -23.47 4.03 -6.40
C ASN A 223 -23.88 5.36 -7.06
N GLY A 224 -23.24 5.77 -8.16
CA GLY A 224 -23.54 7.00 -8.88
C GLY A 224 -23.28 8.31 -8.12
N ARG A 225 -22.48 8.25 -7.02
CA ARG A 225 -22.15 9.43 -6.21
C ARG A 225 -21.13 10.33 -6.87
N ILE A 226 -20.24 9.73 -7.65
CA ILE A 226 -19.23 10.40 -8.48
C ILE A 226 -19.28 9.77 -9.87
N LYS A 227 -18.90 10.55 -10.88
CA LYS A 227 -18.87 10.10 -12.27
C LYS A 227 -17.43 9.83 -12.71
N ALA A 228 -17.16 8.60 -13.16
CA ALA A 228 -15.91 8.25 -13.80
C ALA A 228 -15.94 8.65 -15.28
N LEU A 229 -14.89 9.30 -15.75
CA LEU A 229 -14.76 9.75 -17.14
C LEU A 229 -13.80 8.88 -17.95
N ALA A 230 -12.72 8.41 -17.36
CA ALA A 230 -11.77 7.48 -17.98
C ALA A 230 -10.86 6.84 -16.94
N VAL A 231 -10.33 5.63 -17.23
CA VAL A 231 -9.22 5.01 -16.51
C VAL A 231 -7.90 5.26 -17.23
N ALA A 232 -6.87 5.61 -16.48
CA ALA A 232 -5.53 5.96 -16.99
C ALA A 232 -4.68 4.70 -17.22
N SER A 233 -5.15 3.80 -18.09
CA SER A 233 -4.49 2.52 -18.40
C SER A 233 -4.61 2.16 -19.88
N PRO A 234 -3.74 1.27 -20.40
CA PRO A 234 -3.81 0.80 -21.79
C PRO A 234 -5.06 -0.02 -22.11
N LYS A 235 -5.69 -0.64 -21.09
CA LYS A 235 -6.90 -1.45 -21.21
C LYS A 235 -7.90 -1.05 -20.12
N ARG A 236 -9.18 -1.34 -20.34
CA ARG A 236 -10.23 -1.09 -19.35
C ARG A 236 -9.99 -1.93 -18.10
N ALA A 237 -10.36 -1.39 -16.94
CA ALA A 237 -10.11 -2.05 -15.66
C ALA A 237 -11.04 -3.25 -15.45
N PRO A 238 -10.56 -4.35 -14.82
CA PRO A 238 -11.43 -5.45 -14.39
C PRO A 238 -12.59 -4.93 -13.54
N GLY A 239 -13.79 -5.50 -13.74
CA GLY A 239 -14.99 -5.10 -12.99
C GLY A 239 -15.58 -3.73 -13.32
N PHE A 240 -14.99 -2.98 -14.30
CA PHE A 240 -15.46 -1.66 -14.79
C PHE A 240 -15.33 -1.56 -16.31
N PRO A 241 -15.92 -2.50 -17.08
CA PRO A 241 -15.79 -2.51 -18.54
C PRO A 241 -16.50 -1.33 -19.21
N GLU A 242 -17.40 -0.65 -18.52
CA GLU A 242 -18.14 0.54 -18.98
C GLU A 242 -17.28 1.81 -18.97
N ILE A 243 -16.20 1.87 -18.17
CA ILE A 243 -15.34 3.05 -18.10
C ILE A 243 -14.28 2.97 -19.20
N PRO A 244 -14.24 3.91 -20.15
CA PRO A 244 -13.25 3.92 -21.22
C PRO A 244 -11.84 4.17 -20.67
N THR A 245 -10.83 3.74 -21.41
CA THR A 245 -9.45 4.17 -21.17
C THR A 245 -9.27 5.63 -21.59
N THR A 246 -8.24 6.28 -21.07
CA THR A 246 -7.86 7.63 -21.50
C THR A 246 -7.49 7.68 -22.98
N ALA A 247 -6.94 6.60 -23.52
CA ALA A 247 -6.65 6.47 -24.96
C ALA A 247 -7.94 6.45 -25.80
N GLU A 248 -8.94 5.63 -25.41
CA GLU A 248 -10.27 5.61 -26.05
C GLU A 248 -10.99 6.95 -25.93
N ALA A 249 -10.72 7.66 -24.82
CA ALA A 249 -11.28 8.99 -24.56
C ALA A 249 -10.46 10.16 -25.16
N GLY A 250 -9.48 9.88 -26.04
CA GLY A 250 -8.72 10.89 -26.80
C GLY A 250 -7.51 11.50 -26.11
N VAL A 251 -7.00 10.88 -25.04
CA VAL A 251 -5.76 11.27 -24.34
C VAL A 251 -4.83 10.05 -24.18
N PRO A 252 -4.27 9.52 -25.28
CA PRO A 252 -3.57 8.22 -25.29
C PRO A 252 -2.28 8.18 -24.47
N SER A 253 -1.61 9.31 -24.29
CA SER A 253 -0.36 9.40 -23.54
C SER A 253 -0.55 9.42 -22.01
N TYR A 254 -1.78 9.57 -21.53
CA TYR A 254 -2.06 9.65 -20.11
C TYR A 254 -2.27 8.25 -19.50
N VAL A 255 -1.18 7.69 -18.97
CA VAL A 255 -1.18 6.38 -18.31
C VAL A 255 -0.56 6.53 -16.92
N VAL A 256 -1.37 6.30 -15.88
CA VAL A 256 -0.96 6.42 -14.47
C VAL A 256 -1.59 5.29 -13.66
N SER A 257 -0.79 4.57 -12.89
CA SER A 257 -1.24 3.52 -11.99
C SER A 257 -0.82 3.79 -10.55
N THR A 258 -1.57 3.21 -9.63
CA THR A 258 -1.23 3.13 -8.22
C THR A 258 -1.03 1.67 -7.84
N TRP A 259 0.00 1.37 -7.05
CA TRP A 259 0.26 0.04 -6.53
C TRP A 259 0.45 0.08 -5.01
N TYR A 260 0.22 -1.06 -4.37
CA TYR A 260 0.27 -1.24 -2.92
C TYR A 260 1.16 -2.43 -2.60
N GLY A 261 1.99 -2.29 -1.58
CA GLY A 261 2.91 -3.33 -1.16
C GLY A 261 3.00 -3.46 0.35
N LEU A 262 3.57 -4.58 0.77
CA LEU A 262 3.82 -4.90 2.16
C LEU A 262 5.31 -4.98 2.42
N TRP A 263 5.75 -4.43 3.55
CA TRP A 263 7.13 -4.46 4.03
C TRP A 263 7.18 -4.81 5.52
N ALA A 264 8.29 -5.39 5.93
CA ALA A 264 8.68 -5.50 7.33
C ALA A 264 9.76 -4.47 7.67
N PRO A 265 9.86 -3.98 8.91
CA PRO A 265 11.01 -3.21 9.37
C PRO A 265 12.33 -3.98 9.18
N LYS A 266 13.42 -3.26 8.89
CA LYS A 266 14.75 -3.87 8.80
C LYS A 266 15.11 -4.59 10.09
N GLY A 267 15.71 -5.78 9.95
CA GLY A 267 16.11 -6.62 11.09
C GLY A 267 15.01 -7.58 11.56
N THR A 268 13.81 -7.56 10.96
CA THR A 268 12.79 -8.60 11.23
C THR A 268 13.37 -9.99 10.93
N PRO A 269 13.21 -10.99 11.83
CA PRO A 269 13.74 -12.33 11.66
C PRO A 269 13.31 -12.97 10.34
N LYS A 270 14.25 -13.65 9.67
CA LYS A 270 14.03 -14.23 8.34
C LYS A 270 12.86 -15.21 8.32
N GLU A 271 12.71 -16.04 9.32
CA GLU A 271 11.61 -16.98 9.44
C GLU A 271 10.24 -16.32 9.48
N ILE A 272 10.12 -15.14 10.12
CA ILE A 272 8.89 -14.35 10.15
C ILE A 272 8.62 -13.72 8.78
N VAL A 273 9.66 -13.17 8.14
CA VAL A 273 9.57 -12.61 6.79
C VAL A 273 9.10 -13.66 5.80
N ASP A 274 9.71 -14.85 5.82
CA ASP A 274 9.36 -15.95 4.93
C ASP A 274 7.93 -16.47 5.20
N ARG A 275 7.53 -16.55 6.46
CA ARG A 275 6.17 -16.91 6.84
C ARG A 275 5.15 -15.88 6.34
N MET A 276 5.44 -14.58 6.53
CA MET A 276 4.55 -13.52 6.04
C MET A 276 4.42 -13.54 4.51
N ARG A 277 5.51 -13.77 3.78
CA ARG A 277 5.48 -13.93 2.31
C ARG A 277 4.60 -15.10 1.88
N ALA A 278 4.77 -16.24 2.53
CA ALA A 278 3.98 -17.43 2.22
C ALA A 278 2.49 -17.19 2.47
N GLU A 279 2.13 -16.58 3.58
CA GLU A 279 0.72 -16.29 3.91
C GLU A 279 0.12 -15.20 3.01
N LEU A 280 0.90 -14.17 2.66
CA LEU A 280 0.49 -13.17 1.66
C LEU A 280 0.23 -13.84 0.30
N GLY A 281 1.15 -14.68 -0.19
CA GLY A 281 0.98 -15.40 -1.44
C GLY A 281 -0.27 -16.27 -1.47
N LYS A 282 -0.53 -17.05 -0.40
CA LYS A 282 -1.76 -17.82 -0.26
C LYS A 282 -3.02 -16.96 -0.27
N ALA A 283 -2.99 -15.82 0.44
CA ALA A 283 -4.13 -14.91 0.47
C ALA A 283 -4.42 -14.34 -0.92
N LEU A 284 -3.40 -13.84 -1.63
CA LEU A 284 -3.53 -13.22 -2.96
C LEU A 284 -4.02 -14.21 -4.04
N THR A 285 -3.79 -15.50 -3.87
CA THR A 285 -4.25 -16.54 -4.80
C THR A 285 -5.64 -17.10 -4.46
N SER A 286 -6.23 -16.72 -3.32
CA SER A 286 -7.57 -17.17 -2.91
C SER A 286 -8.66 -16.55 -3.77
N ASP A 287 -9.74 -17.33 -4.01
CA ASP A 287 -10.89 -16.83 -4.79
C ASP A 287 -11.61 -15.69 -4.10
N GLU A 288 -11.65 -15.70 -2.74
CA GLU A 288 -12.22 -14.62 -1.93
C GLU A 288 -11.53 -13.28 -2.22
N LEU A 289 -10.18 -13.28 -2.24
CA LEU A 289 -9.43 -12.05 -2.46
C LEU A 289 -9.39 -11.64 -3.93
N LYS A 290 -9.33 -12.61 -4.86
CA LYS A 290 -9.47 -12.33 -6.30
C LYS A 290 -10.79 -11.65 -6.64
N ALA A 291 -11.89 -12.11 -6.04
CA ALA A 291 -13.20 -11.48 -6.20
C ALA A 291 -13.21 -10.05 -5.63
N ALA A 292 -12.62 -9.85 -4.45
CA ALA A 292 -12.49 -8.52 -3.86
C ALA A 292 -11.65 -7.58 -4.75
N TRP A 293 -10.50 -8.04 -5.28
CA TRP A 293 -9.63 -7.24 -6.17
C TRP A 293 -10.33 -6.90 -7.49
N ASN A 294 -11.04 -7.87 -8.09
CA ASN A 294 -11.86 -7.58 -9.27
C ASN A 294 -12.90 -6.49 -8.98
N GLY A 295 -13.54 -6.54 -7.81
CA GLY A 295 -14.45 -5.49 -7.34
C GLY A 295 -13.78 -4.12 -7.16
N LEU A 296 -12.49 -4.06 -6.95
CA LEU A 296 -11.69 -2.82 -6.86
C LEU A 296 -11.08 -2.40 -8.21
N GLY A 297 -11.24 -3.19 -9.26
CA GLY A 297 -10.58 -2.97 -10.55
C GLY A 297 -9.08 -3.22 -10.53
N ALA A 298 -8.63 -4.11 -9.64
CA ALA A 298 -7.23 -4.39 -9.38
C ALA A 298 -6.70 -5.60 -10.14
N GLU A 299 -5.43 -5.51 -10.51
CA GLU A 299 -4.59 -6.64 -10.91
C GLU A 299 -3.65 -7.03 -9.77
N THR A 300 -3.29 -8.31 -9.71
CA THR A 300 -2.35 -8.84 -8.71
C THR A 300 -1.14 -9.44 -9.44
N PRO A 301 -0.12 -8.64 -9.76
CA PRO A 301 1.13 -9.18 -10.31
C PRO A 301 1.83 -10.06 -9.26
N ASP A 302 2.39 -11.19 -9.67
CA ASP A 302 3.17 -12.07 -8.79
C ASP A 302 4.56 -11.50 -8.57
N MET A 303 4.69 -10.64 -7.55
CA MET A 303 5.96 -10.01 -7.16
C MET A 303 6.16 -10.12 -5.65
N MET A 304 7.04 -11.04 -5.23
CA MET A 304 7.36 -11.27 -3.83
C MET A 304 8.86 -11.08 -3.55
N GLY A 305 9.19 -10.64 -2.34
CA GLY A 305 10.56 -10.53 -1.86
C GLY A 305 11.46 -9.71 -2.78
N GLU A 306 12.51 -10.32 -3.31
CA GLU A 306 13.51 -9.62 -4.13
C GLU A 306 12.93 -9.04 -5.43
N SER A 307 12.01 -9.75 -6.11
CA SER A 307 11.37 -9.24 -7.33
C SER A 307 10.56 -7.97 -7.05
N PHE A 308 9.84 -7.94 -5.93
CA PHE A 308 9.15 -6.75 -5.48
C PHE A 308 10.13 -5.63 -5.09
N GLY A 309 11.25 -5.93 -4.41
CA GLY A 309 12.29 -4.96 -4.11
C GLY A 309 12.88 -4.31 -5.36
N LYS A 310 13.21 -5.10 -6.39
CA LYS A 310 13.69 -4.60 -7.70
C LYS A 310 12.66 -3.70 -8.39
N PHE A 311 11.38 -4.08 -8.35
CA PHE A 311 10.30 -3.25 -8.85
C PHE A 311 10.24 -1.90 -8.13
N VAL A 312 10.30 -1.88 -6.79
CA VAL A 312 10.31 -0.64 -5.99
C VAL A 312 11.47 0.26 -6.38
N SER A 313 12.70 -0.28 -6.51
CA SER A 313 13.87 0.48 -6.96
C SER A 313 13.70 1.09 -8.36
N SER A 314 13.06 0.35 -9.27
CA SER A 314 12.75 0.87 -10.61
C SER A 314 11.72 1.99 -10.57
N GLU A 315 10.71 1.87 -9.71
CA GLU A 315 9.68 2.88 -9.51
C GLU A 315 10.25 4.16 -8.89
N ILE A 316 11.16 4.07 -7.91
CA ILE A 316 11.85 5.24 -7.34
C ILE A 316 12.57 6.03 -8.44
N LYS A 317 13.32 5.35 -9.31
CA LYS A 317 14.03 5.98 -10.43
C LYS A 317 13.06 6.61 -11.44
N ARG A 318 12.03 5.86 -11.82
CA ARG A 318 11.00 6.32 -12.76
C ARG A 318 10.31 7.58 -12.26
N TRP A 319 9.89 7.58 -11.00
CA TRP A 319 9.18 8.73 -10.43
C TRP A 319 10.08 9.93 -10.20
N ALA A 320 11.37 9.75 -9.95
CA ALA A 320 12.33 10.87 -9.92
C ALA A 320 12.36 11.62 -11.27
N GLU A 321 12.35 10.91 -12.40
CA GLU A 321 12.27 11.54 -13.74
C GLU A 321 10.91 12.22 -13.98
N VAL A 322 9.81 11.60 -13.53
CA VAL A 322 8.46 12.21 -13.66
C VAL A 322 8.36 13.49 -12.84
N VAL A 323 8.82 13.51 -11.60
CA VAL A 323 8.82 14.72 -10.75
C VAL A 323 9.64 15.83 -11.41
N LYS A 324 10.84 15.50 -11.90
CA LYS A 324 11.70 16.47 -12.59
C LYS A 324 11.03 17.06 -13.83
N SER A 325 10.39 16.23 -14.66
CA SER A 325 9.77 16.66 -15.92
C SER A 325 8.44 17.39 -15.73
N SER A 326 7.66 17.04 -14.71
CA SER A 326 6.38 17.70 -14.41
C SER A 326 6.55 19.07 -13.75
N GLY A 327 7.71 19.35 -13.15
CA GLY A 327 7.93 20.56 -12.37
C GLY A 327 7.13 20.60 -11.07
N ALA A 328 6.53 19.49 -10.64
CA ALA A 328 5.76 19.40 -9.40
C ALA A 328 6.63 19.73 -8.18
N LYS A 329 6.08 20.55 -7.29
CA LYS A 329 6.74 20.97 -6.05
C LYS A 329 5.83 20.72 -4.86
N LEU A 330 6.43 20.65 -3.68
CA LEU A 330 5.69 20.78 -2.42
C LEU A 330 5.25 22.25 -2.28
N GLU A 331 3.95 22.48 -2.15
CA GLU A 331 3.36 23.78 -1.85
C GLU A 331 3.38 24.06 -0.36
#